data_669e925af098e414cd4c983dd1f5b560
#
_entry.id   669e925af098e414cd4c983dd1f5b560
#
_cell.length_a   1.000
_cell.length_b   1.000
_cell.length_c   1.000
_cell.angle_alpha   90.00
_cell.angle_beta   90.00
_cell.angle_gamma   90.00
#
_symmetry.space_group_name_H-M   'P 1'
#
loop_
_entity.id
_entity.type
_entity.pdbx_description
1 polymer ?
#
loop_
_entity_poly.entity_id
_entity_poly.type
_entity_poly.pdbx_seq_one_letter_code
_entity_poly.pdbx_strand_id
1 'polypeptide(L)'
;LAGPVFLSLVITMLIMISLVTELIIRPQPWYAPQLVVPLTGMLLGNTVSALAVGLNRFFESMKERRDEVDTLLALGATAWEAARPSIVSSIRLGLLPTTASLASSGIVTVPGMMAGQIIAGGNPIDAAKYQFLILAAIAALTLLADSLIMVMAYRKCFTADDQYNPITG
;
A
#
# COMPACT_ATOMS: atom_id res chain seq x y z
N LEU A 1 -2.39 0.41 -18.37
CA LEU A 1 -2.22 0.11 -16.93
C LEU A 1 -2.50 1.34 -16.04
N ALA A 2 -2.10 2.54 -16.45
CA ALA A 2 -2.20 3.74 -15.61
C ALA A 2 -3.64 4.07 -15.12
N GLY A 3 -4.63 3.98 -16.00
CA GLY A 3 -6.02 4.35 -15.66
C GLY A 3 -6.65 3.52 -14.54
N PRO A 4 -6.72 2.17 -14.67
CA PRO A 4 -7.31 1.32 -13.62
C PRO A 4 -6.53 1.36 -12.30
N VAL A 5 -5.20 1.45 -12.35
CA VAL A 5 -4.35 1.59 -11.17
C VAL A 5 -4.63 2.92 -10.46
N PHE A 6 -4.72 4.01 -11.22
CA PHE A 6 -5.05 5.33 -10.69
C PHE A 6 -6.45 5.35 -10.05
N LEU A 7 -7.44 4.77 -10.72
CA LEU A 7 -8.81 4.69 -10.20
C LEU A 7 -8.88 3.86 -8.91
N SER A 8 -8.19 2.71 -8.87
CA SER A 8 -8.09 1.87 -7.67
C SER A 8 -7.43 2.61 -6.51
N LEU A 9 -6.35 3.34 -6.78
CA LEU A 9 -5.67 4.20 -5.81
C LEU A 9 -6.61 5.26 -5.24
N VAL A 10 -7.31 5.99 -6.09
CA VAL A 10 -8.24 7.04 -5.68
C VAL A 10 -9.36 6.47 -4.82
N ILE A 11 -9.98 5.37 -5.25
CA ILE A 11 -11.08 4.73 -4.50
C ILE A 11 -10.58 4.25 -3.13
N THR A 12 -9.46 3.54 -3.09
CA THR A 12 -8.87 3.04 -1.84
C THR A 12 -8.51 4.18 -0.90
N MET A 13 -7.98 5.28 -1.43
CA MET A 13 -7.66 6.49 -0.68
C MET A 13 -8.90 7.15 -0.08
N LEU A 14 -9.95 7.35 -0.88
CA LEU A 14 -11.19 7.96 -0.41
C LEU A 14 -11.83 7.13 0.73
N ILE A 15 -11.89 5.82 0.56
CA ILE A 15 -12.41 4.91 1.59
C ILE A 15 -11.60 5.02 2.87
N MET A 16 -10.27 5.06 2.77
CA MET A 16 -9.43 5.05 3.96
C MET A 16 -9.35 6.40 4.65
N ILE A 17 -9.35 7.50 3.91
CA ILE A 17 -9.43 8.84 4.50
C ILE A 17 -10.74 8.97 5.27
N SER A 18 -11.87 8.54 4.69
CA SER A 18 -13.16 8.52 5.37
C SER A 18 -13.13 7.66 6.63
N LEU A 19 -12.60 6.43 6.53
CA LEU A 19 -12.49 5.50 7.67
C LEU A 19 -11.63 6.08 8.80
N VAL A 20 -10.46 6.60 8.48
CA VAL A 20 -9.54 7.16 9.48
C VAL A 20 -10.12 8.41 10.12
N THR A 21 -10.74 9.29 9.33
CA THR A 21 -11.31 10.55 9.84
C THR A 21 -12.55 10.30 10.68
N GLU A 22 -13.47 9.46 10.23
CA GLU A 22 -14.75 9.27 10.92
C GLU A 22 -14.68 8.26 12.07
N LEU A 23 -13.87 7.20 11.95
CA LEU A 23 -13.81 6.14 12.96
C LEU A 23 -12.74 6.38 14.02
N ILE A 24 -11.57 6.89 13.62
CA ILE A 24 -10.40 6.95 14.49
C ILE A 24 -10.26 8.33 15.12
N ILE A 25 -10.26 9.39 14.34
CA ILE A 25 -9.91 10.73 14.81
C ILE A 25 -11.11 11.50 15.30
N ARG A 26 -12.26 11.38 14.65
CA ARG A 26 -13.51 12.09 14.93
C ARG A 26 -13.30 13.58 15.28
N PRO A 27 -12.58 14.32 14.43
CA PRO A 27 -12.33 15.72 14.71
C PRO A 27 -13.64 16.52 14.66
N GLN A 28 -13.74 17.54 15.51
CA GLN A 28 -14.85 18.48 15.43
C GLN A 28 -14.27 19.86 15.05
N PRO A 29 -14.54 20.37 13.84
CA PRO A 29 -15.32 19.80 12.73
C PRO A 29 -14.58 18.67 11.99
N TRP A 30 -15.31 17.73 11.39
CA TRP A 30 -14.76 16.55 10.68
C TRP A 30 -13.76 16.88 9.55
N TYR A 31 -13.82 18.09 9.02
CA TYR A 31 -12.95 18.62 7.96
C TYR A 31 -11.79 19.48 8.48
N ALA A 32 -11.41 19.40 9.76
CA ALA A 32 -10.32 20.23 10.30
C ALA A 32 -9.05 20.11 9.42
N PRO A 33 -8.68 21.18 8.66
CA PRO A 33 -7.61 21.08 7.66
C PRO A 33 -6.26 20.74 8.27
N GLN A 34 -6.06 21.13 9.51
CA GLN A 34 -4.83 20.91 10.28
C GLN A 34 -4.53 19.43 10.53
N LEU A 35 -5.56 18.57 10.50
CA LEU A 35 -5.45 17.12 10.66
C LEU A 35 -5.57 16.39 9.32
N VAL A 36 -6.56 16.77 8.50
CA VAL A 36 -6.88 16.09 7.25
C VAL A 36 -5.75 16.23 6.22
N VAL A 37 -5.16 17.42 6.09
CA VAL A 37 -4.10 17.66 5.09
C VAL A 37 -2.83 16.86 5.36
N PRO A 38 -2.23 16.87 6.57
CA PRO A 38 -1.06 16.06 6.86
C PRO A 38 -1.34 14.56 6.77
N LEU A 39 -2.49 14.10 7.26
CA LEU A 39 -2.90 12.69 7.18
C LEU A 39 -3.00 12.21 5.74
N THR A 40 -3.69 12.96 4.89
CA THR A 40 -3.82 12.63 3.46
C THR A 40 -2.45 12.57 2.81
N GLY A 41 -1.58 13.53 3.09
CA GLY A 41 -0.21 13.54 2.57
C GLY A 41 0.62 12.32 3.00
N MET A 42 0.54 11.93 4.28
CA MET A 42 1.23 10.74 4.78
C MET A 42 0.68 9.45 4.17
N LEU A 43 -0.64 9.31 4.08
CA LEU A 43 -1.31 8.16 3.48
C LEU A 43 -0.92 8.01 1.99
N LEU A 44 -1.03 9.10 1.23
CA LEU A 44 -0.67 9.14 -0.18
C LEU A 44 0.81 8.79 -0.39
N GLY A 45 1.70 9.47 0.30
CA GLY A 45 3.14 9.30 0.12
C GLY A 45 3.60 7.87 0.40
N ASN A 46 3.15 7.28 1.51
CA ASN A 46 3.51 5.90 1.85
C ASN A 46 2.91 4.89 0.87
N THR A 47 1.63 5.05 0.51
CA THR A 47 0.97 4.10 -0.40
C THR A 47 1.56 4.16 -1.80
N VAL A 48 1.82 5.34 -2.35
CA VAL A 48 2.44 5.49 -3.68
C VAL A 48 3.85 4.90 -3.70
N SER A 49 4.63 5.14 -2.64
CA SER A 49 5.99 4.57 -2.53
C SER A 49 5.97 3.05 -2.46
N ALA A 50 5.09 2.48 -1.65
CA ALA A 50 4.92 1.04 -1.53
C ALA A 50 4.49 0.40 -2.85
N LEU A 51 3.49 1.01 -3.51
CA LEU A 51 3.03 0.55 -4.82
C LEU A 51 4.10 0.58 -5.90
N ALA A 52 4.93 1.64 -5.94
CA ALA A 52 6.02 1.73 -6.88
C ALA A 52 7.03 0.59 -6.69
N VAL A 53 7.41 0.30 -5.45
CA VAL A 53 8.31 -0.82 -5.12
C VAL A 53 7.65 -2.16 -5.44
N GLY A 54 6.41 -2.37 -5.01
CA GLY A 54 5.68 -3.60 -5.23
C GLY A 54 5.45 -3.92 -6.71
N LEU A 55 4.99 -2.93 -7.51
CA LEU A 55 4.77 -3.11 -8.94
C LEU A 55 6.08 -3.40 -9.70
N ASN A 56 7.15 -2.66 -9.42
CA ASN A 56 8.45 -2.92 -10.03
C ASN A 56 8.90 -4.36 -9.74
N ARG A 57 8.81 -4.80 -8.49
CA ARG A 57 9.18 -6.18 -8.13
C ARG A 57 8.27 -7.22 -8.78
N PHE A 58 6.98 -6.93 -8.92
CA PHE A 58 6.05 -7.83 -9.60
C PHE A 58 6.44 -8.07 -11.05
N PHE A 59 6.65 -7.00 -11.81
CA PHE A 59 7.01 -7.12 -13.23
C PHE A 59 8.40 -7.74 -13.42
N GLU A 60 9.36 -7.38 -12.58
CA GLU A 60 10.70 -7.99 -12.59
C GLU A 60 10.63 -9.49 -12.30
N SER A 61 9.93 -9.89 -11.22
CA SER A 61 9.76 -11.29 -10.86
C SER A 61 9.02 -12.10 -11.92
N MET A 62 7.97 -11.54 -12.53
CA MET A 62 7.25 -12.20 -13.62
C MET A 62 8.16 -12.38 -14.86
N LYS A 63 9.03 -11.42 -15.15
CA LYS A 63 9.99 -11.50 -16.25
C LYS A 63 11.09 -12.53 -15.96
N GLU A 64 11.65 -12.53 -14.77
CA GLU A 64 12.68 -13.49 -14.34
C GLU A 64 12.16 -14.94 -14.35
N ARG A 65 10.91 -15.14 -13.98
CA ARG A 65 10.27 -16.45 -13.86
C ARG A 65 9.45 -16.85 -15.10
N ARG A 66 9.66 -16.19 -16.24
CA ARG A 66 8.87 -16.43 -17.45
C ARG A 66 8.82 -17.90 -17.85
N ASP A 67 9.97 -18.55 -17.95
CA ASP A 67 10.05 -19.96 -18.36
C ASP A 67 9.36 -20.91 -17.38
N GLU A 68 9.43 -20.59 -16.08
CA GLU A 68 8.72 -21.31 -15.01
C GLU A 68 7.20 -21.11 -15.13
N VAL A 69 6.75 -19.87 -15.36
CA VAL A 69 5.34 -19.55 -15.55
C VAL A 69 4.78 -20.28 -16.77
N ASP A 70 5.48 -20.23 -17.90
CA ASP A 70 5.08 -20.91 -19.14
C ASP A 70 5.03 -22.44 -18.94
N THR A 71 5.98 -23.00 -18.19
CA THR A 71 5.99 -24.45 -17.85
C THR A 71 4.80 -24.82 -16.95
N LEU A 72 4.50 -24.02 -15.93
CA LEU A 72 3.35 -24.27 -15.05
C LEU A 72 2.04 -24.23 -15.81
N LEU A 73 1.86 -23.25 -16.71
CA LEU A 73 0.68 -23.16 -17.56
C LEU A 73 0.56 -24.36 -18.50
N ALA A 74 1.67 -24.82 -19.08
CA ALA A 74 1.70 -26.02 -19.94
C ALA A 74 1.33 -27.30 -19.18
N LEU A 75 1.61 -27.35 -17.87
CA LEU A 75 1.24 -28.46 -16.97
C LEU A 75 -0.20 -28.34 -16.45
N GLY A 76 -0.95 -27.31 -16.86
CA GLY A 76 -2.36 -27.13 -16.49
C GLY A 76 -2.59 -26.31 -15.22
N ALA A 77 -1.58 -25.60 -14.70
CA ALA A 77 -1.76 -24.64 -13.64
C ALA A 77 -2.55 -23.42 -14.11
N THR A 78 -3.32 -22.84 -13.21
CA THR A 78 -4.05 -21.58 -13.50
C THR A 78 -3.09 -20.39 -13.52
N ALA A 79 -3.47 -19.30 -14.21
CA ALA A 79 -2.72 -18.05 -14.23
C ALA A 79 -2.45 -17.50 -12.82
N TRP A 80 -3.39 -17.70 -11.89
CA TRP A 80 -3.23 -17.34 -10.49
C TRP A 80 -2.14 -18.15 -9.79
N GLU A 81 -2.12 -19.45 -9.96
CA GLU A 81 -1.11 -20.35 -9.35
C GLU A 81 0.29 -20.00 -9.86
N ALA A 82 0.44 -19.75 -11.15
CA ALA A 82 1.70 -19.36 -11.76
C ALA A 82 2.20 -17.98 -11.28
N ALA A 83 1.30 -17.00 -11.12
CA ALA A 83 1.64 -15.64 -10.69
C ALA A 83 1.78 -15.48 -9.16
N ARG A 84 1.16 -16.34 -8.36
CA ARG A 84 1.07 -16.22 -6.90
C ARG A 84 2.42 -15.96 -6.20
N PRO A 85 3.52 -16.66 -6.49
CA PRO A 85 4.79 -16.41 -5.83
C PRO A 85 5.32 -14.99 -6.09
N SER A 86 5.13 -14.48 -7.32
CA SER A 86 5.50 -13.11 -7.69
C SER A 86 4.64 -12.07 -6.98
N ILE A 87 3.33 -12.30 -6.86
CA ILE A 87 2.40 -11.45 -6.14
C ILE A 87 2.78 -11.34 -4.65
N VAL A 88 3.01 -12.49 -3.98
CA VAL A 88 3.36 -12.53 -2.56
C VAL A 88 4.70 -11.84 -2.30
N SER A 89 5.70 -12.07 -3.14
CA SER A 89 7.00 -11.41 -3.05
C SER A 89 6.87 -9.89 -3.19
N SER A 90 6.04 -9.43 -4.12
CA SER A 90 5.83 -8.02 -4.42
C SER A 90 5.12 -7.28 -3.28
N ILE A 91 4.05 -7.88 -2.72
CA ILE A 91 3.35 -7.32 -1.56
C ILE A 91 4.30 -7.24 -0.35
N ARG A 92 5.08 -8.28 -0.11
CA ARG A 92 6.06 -8.31 0.99
C ARG A 92 7.09 -7.19 0.85
N LEU A 93 7.63 -6.98 -0.35
CA LEU A 93 8.61 -5.92 -0.62
C LEU A 93 7.97 -4.53 -0.59
N GLY A 94 6.75 -4.36 -1.11
CA GLY A 94 6.00 -3.11 -1.03
C GLY A 94 5.74 -2.66 0.41
N LEU A 95 5.52 -3.61 1.33
CA LEU A 95 5.30 -3.32 2.75
C LEU A 95 6.59 -2.99 3.54
N LEU A 96 7.78 -3.29 3.02
CA LEU A 96 9.03 -3.07 3.74
C LEU A 96 9.22 -1.63 4.24
N PRO A 97 9.00 -0.57 3.45
CA PRO A 97 9.16 0.80 3.93
C PRO A 97 8.22 1.12 5.09
N THR A 98 6.99 0.64 5.02
CA THR A 98 5.96 0.85 6.05
C THR A 98 6.32 0.11 7.35
N THR A 99 6.75 -1.15 7.25
CA THR A 99 7.16 -1.93 8.42
C THR A 99 8.44 -1.39 9.05
N ALA A 100 9.39 -0.90 8.26
CA ALA A 100 10.58 -0.24 8.75
C ALA A 100 10.25 1.06 9.50
N SER A 101 9.32 1.86 8.98
CA SER A 101 8.83 3.07 9.64
C SER A 101 8.13 2.77 10.97
N LEU A 102 7.32 1.71 11.02
CA LEU A 102 6.69 1.23 12.26
C LEU A 102 7.74 0.82 13.30
N ALA A 103 8.74 0.03 12.89
CA ALA A 103 9.78 -0.47 13.78
C ALA A 103 10.70 0.63 14.32
N SER A 104 11.00 1.66 13.52
CA SER A 104 11.86 2.78 13.92
C SER A 104 11.11 3.88 14.69
N SER A 105 9.81 3.91 14.61
CA SER A 105 8.97 4.93 15.25
C SER A 105 9.00 4.79 16.77
N GLY A 106 9.34 5.89 17.44
CA GLY A 106 9.44 5.94 18.91
C GLY A 106 10.80 5.49 19.48
N ILE A 107 11.65 4.83 18.69
CA ILE A 107 13.01 4.43 19.15
C ILE A 107 14.07 5.35 18.55
N VAL A 108 14.00 5.55 17.23
CA VAL A 108 15.00 6.33 16.48
C VAL A 108 14.46 7.70 16.08
N THR A 109 13.18 7.77 15.75
CA THR A 109 12.54 9.00 15.27
C THR A 109 11.25 9.27 16.02
N VAL A 110 11.03 10.54 16.39
CA VAL A 110 9.71 11.01 16.84
C VAL A 110 8.96 11.48 15.59
N PRO A 111 7.84 10.86 15.23
CA PRO A 111 7.08 11.27 14.06
C PRO A 111 6.62 12.73 14.16
N GLY A 112 6.69 13.46 13.05
CA GLY A 112 6.44 14.90 13.03
C GLY A 112 5.07 15.31 13.58
N MET A 113 4.05 14.51 13.36
CA MET A 113 2.70 14.78 13.89
C MET A 113 2.66 14.68 15.43
N MET A 114 3.28 13.64 16.01
CA MET A 114 3.43 13.51 17.47
C MET A 114 4.22 14.68 18.05
N ALA A 115 5.36 15.03 17.44
CA ALA A 115 6.16 16.16 17.85
C ALA A 115 5.36 17.48 17.79
N GLY A 116 4.62 17.71 16.71
CA GLY A 116 3.76 18.88 16.54
C GLY A 116 2.69 19.00 17.63
N GLN A 117 2.04 17.90 17.99
CA GLN A 117 1.04 17.88 19.07
C GLN A 117 1.65 18.19 20.44
N ILE A 118 2.83 17.67 20.72
CA ILE A 118 3.54 17.93 21.99
C ILE A 118 3.97 19.39 22.06
N ILE A 119 4.53 19.95 20.99
CA ILE A 119 4.95 21.35 20.91
C ILE A 119 3.75 22.30 21.06
N ALA A 120 2.57 21.90 20.54
CA ALA A 120 1.32 22.64 20.72
C ALA A 120 0.72 22.54 22.11
N GLY A 121 1.40 21.90 23.07
CA GLY A 121 0.95 21.75 24.47
C GLY A 121 0.03 20.55 24.72
N GLY A 122 -0.08 19.63 23.75
CA GLY A 122 -0.85 18.40 23.92
C GLY A 122 -0.20 17.40 24.87
N ASN A 123 -1.01 16.47 25.41
CA ASN A 123 -0.50 15.42 26.27
C ASN A 123 0.36 14.43 25.45
N PRO A 124 1.64 14.17 25.85
CA PRO A 124 2.53 13.29 25.11
C PRO A 124 2.04 11.85 24.96
N ILE A 125 1.32 11.34 25.98
CA ILE A 125 0.78 9.96 25.96
C ILE A 125 -0.33 9.85 24.92
N ASP A 126 -1.21 10.84 24.84
CA ASP A 126 -2.30 10.84 23.86
C ASP A 126 -1.77 11.06 22.44
N ALA A 127 -0.76 11.92 22.27
CA ALA A 127 -0.06 12.10 21.01
C ALA A 127 0.59 10.80 20.52
N ALA A 128 1.20 10.02 21.44
CA ALA A 128 1.78 8.72 21.12
C ALA A 128 0.72 7.68 20.70
N LYS A 129 -0.43 7.62 21.40
CA LYS A 129 -1.55 6.74 21.02
C LYS A 129 -2.10 7.06 19.64
N TYR A 130 -2.34 8.34 19.35
CA TYR A 130 -2.80 8.77 18.02
C TYR A 130 -1.79 8.42 16.93
N GLN A 131 -0.51 8.64 17.18
CA GLN A 131 0.54 8.31 16.22
C GLN A 131 0.57 6.80 15.93
N PHE A 132 0.47 5.96 16.94
CA PHE A 132 0.42 4.50 16.77
C PHE A 132 -0.79 4.07 15.93
N LEU A 133 -1.97 4.62 16.23
CA LEU A 133 -3.18 4.32 15.46
C LEU A 133 -3.06 4.73 13.98
N ILE A 134 -2.46 5.88 13.72
CA ILE A 134 -2.24 6.37 12.34
C ILE A 134 -1.26 5.45 11.61
N LEU A 135 -0.15 5.07 12.24
CA LEU A 135 0.82 4.17 11.64
C LEU A 135 0.22 2.78 11.34
N ALA A 136 -0.60 2.26 12.24
CA ALA A 136 -1.33 1.02 12.03
C ALA A 136 -2.33 1.14 10.85
N ALA A 137 -3.03 2.26 10.76
CA ALA A 137 -3.93 2.56 9.66
C ALA A 137 -3.18 2.66 8.32
N ILE A 138 -2.02 3.32 8.29
CA ILE A 138 -1.15 3.38 7.09
C ILE A 138 -0.73 1.98 6.66
N ALA A 139 -0.30 1.13 7.59
CA ALA A 139 0.12 -0.23 7.28
C ALA A 139 -1.03 -1.07 6.70
N ALA A 140 -2.22 -1.00 7.31
CA ALA A 140 -3.40 -1.69 6.82
C ALA A 140 -3.82 -1.20 5.42
N LEU A 141 -3.80 0.12 5.20
CA LEU A 141 -4.11 0.71 3.91
C LEU A 141 -3.13 0.26 2.84
N THR A 142 -1.84 0.35 3.13
CA THR A 142 -0.79 -0.05 2.19
C THR A 142 -0.95 -1.52 1.79
N LEU A 143 -1.21 -2.40 2.76
CA LEU A 143 -1.46 -3.82 2.50
C LEU A 143 -2.67 -4.04 1.59
N LEU A 144 -3.78 -3.35 1.86
CA LEU A 144 -5.00 -3.45 1.04
C LEU A 144 -4.78 -2.91 -0.37
N ALA A 145 -4.14 -1.75 -0.49
CA ALA A 145 -3.85 -1.13 -1.78
C ALA A 145 -2.92 -2.01 -2.62
N ASP A 146 -1.82 -2.49 -2.03
CA ASP A 146 -0.89 -3.39 -2.71
C ASP A 146 -1.57 -4.68 -3.16
N SER A 147 -2.37 -5.30 -2.30
CA SER A 147 -3.08 -6.53 -2.62
C SER A 147 -4.05 -6.35 -3.79
N LEU A 148 -4.85 -5.27 -3.77
CA LEU A 148 -5.80 -4.97 -4.84
C LEU A 148 -5.10 -4.69 -6.17
N ILE A 149 -4.04 -3.90 -6.14
CA ILE A 149 -3.32 -3.53 -7.36
C ILE A 149 -2.54 -4.72 -7.93
N MET A 150 -1.95 -5.58 -7.09
CA MET A 150 -1.30 -6.80 -7.57
C MET A 150 -2.29 -7.76 -8.22
N VAL A 151 -3.50 -7.90 -7.66
CA VAL A 151 -4.58 -8.69 -8.28
C VAL A 151 -5.04 -8.08 -9.62
N MET A 152 -5.06 -6.77 -9.73
CA MET A 152 -5.39 -6.11 -11.01
C MET A 152 -4.22 -6.23 -12.02
N ALA A 153 -2.98 -6.12 -11.56
CA ALA A 153 -1.79 -6.21 -12.39
C ALA A 153 -1.64 -7.61 -12.98
N TYR A 154 -1.78 -8.68 -12.16
CA TYR A 154 -1.63 -10.03 -12.69
C TYR A 154 -2.68 -10.35 -13.75
N ARG A 155 -3.96 -9.93 -13.56
CA ARG A 155 -5.01 -10.14 -14.56
C ARG A 155 -4.70 -9.52 -15.91
N LYS A 156 -3.88 -8.47 -15.95
CA LYS A 156 -3.46 -7.83 -17.20
C LYS A 156 -2.22 -8.47 -17.83
N CYS A 157 -1.46 -9.26 -17.07
CA CYS A 157 -0.32 -10.01 -17.59
C CYS A 157 -0.73 -11.31 -18.29
N PHE A 158 -1.99 -11.73 -18.18
CA PHE A 158 -2.50 -12.92 -18.83
C PHE A 158 -3.61 -12.55 -19.82
N THR A 159 -3.66 -13.28 -20.94
CA THR A 159 -4.74 -13.18 -21.93
C THR A 159 -5.98 -13.94 -21.44
N ALA A 160 -7.08 -13.81 -22.17
CA ALA A 160 -8.32 -14.57 -21.89
C ALA A 160 -8.10 -16.11 -22.00
N ASP A 161 -7.06 -16.53 -22.69
CA ASP A 161 -6.66 -17.93 -22.87
C ASP A 161 -5.52 -18.34 -21.92
N ASP A 162 -5.38 -17.64 -20.77
CA ASP A 162 -4.36 -17.86 -19.74
C ASP A 162 -2.91 -17.86 -20.23
N GLN A 163 -2.63 -17.23 -21.39
CA GLN A 163 -1.26 -17.10 -21.90
C GLN A 163 -0.57 -15.90 -21.26
N TYR A 164 0.66 -16.08 -20.82
CA TYR A 164 1.48 -14.98 -20.31
C TYR A 164 1.87 -14.01 -21.44
N ASN A 165 1.37 -12.78 -21.35
CA ASN A 165 1.72 -11.70 -22.26
C ASN A 165 2.49 -10.62 -21.46
N PRO A 166 3.83 -10.53 -21.63
CA PRO A 166 4.61 -9.51 -20.94
C PRO A 166 4.13 -8.13 -21.37
N ILE A 167 3.74 -7.31 -20.41
CA ILE A 167 3.42 -5.91 -20.67
C ILE A 167 4.74 -5.20 -20.97
N THR A 168 5.05 -5.07 -22.26
CA THR A 168 6.10 -4.17 -22.73
C THR A 168 5.61 -2.75 -22.46
N GLY A 169 6.20 -2.09 -21.45
CA GLY A 169 5.99 -0.68 -21.15
C GLY A 169 6.62 0.23 -22.18
#